data_e0e05d44a7305db67af8098b41607816
#
_entry.id   e0e05d44a7305db67af8098b41607816
#
_cell.length_a   1.000
_cell.length_b   1.000
_cell.length_c   1.000
_cell.angle_alpha   90.00
_cell.angle_beta   90.00
_cell.angle_gamma   90.00
#
_symmetry.space_group_name_H-M   'P 1'
#
loop_
_entity.id
_entity.type
_entity.pdbx_description
1 polymer ?
#
loop_
_entity_poly.entity_id
_entity_poly.type
_entity_poly.pdbx_seq_one_letter_code
_entity_poly.pdbx_strand_id
1 'polypeptide(L)'
;MKKLFTLVVMAVFAMGTMFANWQPSDMEAIRLDAEDAGGQVQMKTLRTDDGKIILTWLRGERTDNVFSYKLHLQIFDANGNEMFGDEGIIVCDKRTRTWTTDYALTLATNGDILLAYTDIRNDPNEENAETYIYRYSQQGLPVWPADGILFPAGKMHENALSVEDIAPQICVSGDNIFVAANHTEYYMEEANEDNWSPSPWFPNQEMPDSVLVNGGGWLIMMMNDAGEFTSEQPLMINSRMIKMDTAPTGNAYLIYDNKNLGLDAQLLNSELQNVWGDPAVIEERQVSNGMYMPTPLTAVNEDDVLMISYRVLTDFYGYQVVNYLNEYGGFASEAVSLTGGVDGDAGAAAMGVKENRALVAWEWAYSGSEYHMNANVVDEDNNYFWTGENTYGISLEMTSEWGFTPVKVIPVNDGWVVLYGNSTSWNGANFMVVKVDEFGGEVWRKQICEDNFKSSGFSVVYDENNAYIFFTQETQYDDNWEEIPGSAGMYVMCVDISGKQTAINEVEAPEGIVSTEIYTIDGRRVNQLENGVNIVRTTDTNGNVTTTKVLH
;
A
#
# COMPACT_ATOMS: atom_id res chain seq x y z
N MET A 1 55.40 4.85 -7.31
CA MET A 1 54.34 4.50 -8.25
C MET A 1 53.72 3.10 -7.97
N LYS A 2 54.48 2.03 -7.76
CA LYS A 2 53.90 0.69 -7.49
C LYS A 2 53.06 0.61 -6.20
N LYS A 3 53.41 1.33 -5.13
CA LYS A 3 52.65 1.34 -3.87
C LYS A 3 51.34 2.12 -3.94
N LEU A 4 51.27 3.15 -4.81
CA LEU A 4 50.06 3.93 -5.02
C LEU A 4 49.01 3.13 -5.82
N PHE A 5 49.50 2.33 -6.79
CA PHE A 5 48.63 1.47 -7.61
C PHE A 5 48.00 0.33 -6.77
N THR A 6 48.74 -0.23 -5.83
CA THR A 6 48.23 -1.27 -4.91
C THR A 6 47.17 -0.71 -3.95
N LEU A 7 47.31 0.55 -3.50
CA LEU A 7 46.34 1.19 -2.62
C LEU A 7 45.05 1.53 -3.34
N VAL A 8 45.14 1.99 -4.59
CA VAL A 8 43.95 2.29 -5.44
C VAL A 8 43.21 1.00 -5.83
N VAL A 9 43.94 -0.09 -6.11
CA VAL A 9 43.33 -1.39 -6.39
C VAL A 9 42.69 -2.02 -5.15
N MET A 10 43.29 -1.86 -3.95
CA MET A 10 42.66 -2.30 -2.70
C MET A 10 41.45 -1.42 -2.31
N ALA A 11 41.47 -0.11 -2.59
CA ALA A 11 40.31 0.76 -2.36
C ALA A 11 39.14 0.46 -3.31
N VAL A 12 39.44 0.07 -4.56
CA VAL A 12 38.42 -0.36 -5.52
C VAL A 12 37.85 -1.76 -5.16
N PHE A 13 38.67 -2.65 -4.57
CA PHE A 13 38.18 -3.95 -4.06
C PHE A 13 37.48 -3.86 -2.71
N ALA A 14 37.75 -2.83 -1.89
CA ALA A 14 37.05 -2.61 -0.63
C ALA A 14 35.71 -1.88 -0.79
N MET A 15 35.43 -1.26 -1.96
CA MET A 15 34.11 -0.73 -2.32
C MET A 15 33.23 -1.77 -3.04
N GLY A 16 33.70 -3.02 -3.17
CA GLY A 16 33.06 -4.04 -4.01
C GLY A 16 32.26 -5.11 -3.26
N THR A 17 31.88 -4.91 -1.99
CA THR A 17 31.19 -5.95 -1.22
C THR A 17 30.15 -5.40 -0.25
N MET A 18 29.32 -4.47 -0.67
CA MET A 18 28.04 -4.19 -0.05
C MET A 18 26.94 -4.20 -1.12
N PHE A 19 26.77 -5.33 -1.78
CA PHE A 19 25.62 -5.53 -2.62
C PHE A 19 24.65 -6.44 -1.87
N ALA A 20 23.64 -5.85 -1.27
CA ALA A 20 22.48 -6.59 -0.84
C ALA A 20 21.76 -7.08 -2.10
N ASN A 21 22.20 -8.20 -2.64
CA ASN A 21 21.46 -8.90 -3.66
C ASN A 21 20.20 -9.42 -2.95
N TRP A 22 19.06 -8.78 -3.18
CA TRP A 22 17.78 -9.25 -2.65
C TRP A 22 17.45 -10.61 -3.27
N GLN A 23 17.97 -11.64 -2.65
CA GLN A 23 17.66 -13.00 -3.05
C GLN A 23 16.35 -13.42 -2.38
N PRO A 24 15.49 -14.15 -3.08
CA PRO A 24 14.31 -14.71 -2.46
C PRO A 24 14.66 -15.51 -1.22
N SER A 25 14.07 -15.13 -0.08
CA SER A 25 14.20 -15.83 1.18
C SER A 25 12.85 -15.79 1.89
N ASP A 26 12.36 -16.95 2.29
CA ASP A 26 11.06 -17.07 2.96
C ASP A 26 11.14 -16.71 4.46
N MET A 27 12.35 -16.55 5.02
CA MET A 27 12.58 -16.44 6.46
C MET A 27 13.48 -15.27 6.88
N GLU A 28 14.16 -14.61 5.95
CA GLU A 28 15.12 -13.57 6.30
C GLU A 28 14.67 -12.20 5.76
N ALA A 29 14.36 -11.29 6.69
CA ALA A 29 14.14 -9.89 6.39
C ALA A 29 15.48 -9.13 6.40
N ILE A 30 15.69 -8.32 5.38
CA ILE A 30 16.84 -7.43 5.28
C ILE A 30 16.46 -6.11 5.94
N ARG A 31 17.23 -5.66 6.92
CA ARG A 31 17.05 -4.37 7.55
C ARG A 31 17.54 -3.24 6.64
N LEU A 32 16.76 -2.18 6.53
CA LEU A 32 16.99 -1.04 5.63
C LEU A 32 17.47 0.23 6.35
N ASP A 33 17.45 0.24 7.67
CA ASP A 33 17.82 1.42 8.46
C ASP A 33 18.91 1.09 9.50
N ALA A 34 19.51 2.12 10.09
CA ALA A 34 20.45 1.94 11.19
C ALA A 34 19.73 1.42 12.45
N GLU A 35 20.42 0.63 13.28
CA GLU A 35 19.87 -0.02 14.47
C GLU A 35 19.16 0.93 15.47
N ASP A 36 19.51 2.21 15.48
CA ASP A 36 18.93 3.20 16.39
C ASP A 36 17.92 4.15 15.72
N ALA A 37 17.53 3.87 14.47
CA ALA A 37 16.64 4.72 13.70
C ALA A 37 15.17 4.36 13.96
N GLY A 38 14.66 4.52 15.16
CA GLY A 38 13.24 4.26 15.47
C GLY A 38 12.27 5.30 14.91
N GLY A 39 10.97 4.96 14.91
CA GLY A 39 9.89 5.90 14.59
C GLY A 39 9.56 6.07 13.09
N GLN A 40 9.91 5.10 12.26
CA GLN A 40 9.50 5.06 10.85
C GLN A 40 8.05 4.60 10.75
N VAL A 41 7.25 5.35 9.99
CA VAL A 41 5.83 5.04 9.76
C VAL A 41 5.42 5.39 8.33
N GLN A 42 4.27 4.91 7.89
CA GLN A 42 3.64 5.27 6.61
C GLN A 42 4.55 5.00 5.40
N MET A 43 5.13 3.81 5.30
CA MET A 43 5.92 3.45 4.12
C MET A 43 5.05 3.34 2.88
N LYS A 44 5.54 3.89 1.76
CA LYS A 44 4.98 3.69 0.42
C LYS A 44 6.07 3.29 -0.54
N THR A 45 5.74 2.38 -1.44
CA THR A 45 6.69 1.89 -2.46
C THR A 45 6.07 1.95 -3.84
N LEU A 46 6.91 2.22 -4.83
CA LEU A 46 6.60 2.10 -6.25
C LEU A 46 7.73 1.34 -6.93
N ARG A 47 7.42 0.67 -8.02
CA ARG A 47 8.40 0.05 -8.89
C ARG A 47 8.35 0.71 -10.26
N THR A 48 9.52 1.05 -10.81
CA THR A 48 9.65 1.61 -12.15
C THR A 48 9.75 0.50 -13.19
N ASP A 49 9.51 0.83 -14.46
CA ASP A 49 9.59 -0.12 -15.57
C ASP A 49 11.01 -0.69 -15.76
N ASP A 50 12.05 0.09 -15.42
CA ASP A 50 13.45 -0.37 -15.45
C ASP A 50 13.87 -1.16 -14.21
N GLY A 51 12.91 -1.48 -13.32
CA GLY A 51 13.08 -2.37 -12.18
C GLY A 51 13.60 -1.74 -10.90
N LYS A 52 13.78 -0.41 -10.85
CA LYS A 52 14.10 0.28 -9.61
C LYS A 52 12.92 0.25 -8.66
N ILE A 53 13.20 0.27 -7.36
CA ILE A 53 12.19 0.39 -6.32
C ILE A 53 12.39 1.72 -5.59
N ILE A 54 11.32 2.49 -5.52
CA ILE A 54 11.24 3.76 -4.80
C ILE A 54 10.56 3.47 -3.48
N LEU A 55 11.22 3.81 -2.38
CA LEU A 55 10.71 3.70 -1.03
C LEU A 55 10.63 5.10 -0.42
N THR A 56 9.49 5.43 0.15
CA THR A 56 9.31 6.64 0.94
C THR A 56 8.73 6.29 2.31
N TRP A 57 9.07 7.10 3.32
CA TRP A 57 8.57 6.91 4.68
C TRP A 57 8.59 8.21 5.47
N LEU A 58 7.79 8.26 6.51
CA LEU A 58 7.87 9.29 7.51
C LEU A 58 8.74 8.83 8.66
N ARG A 59 9.75 9.62 9.04
CA ARG A 59 10.59 9.39 10.22
C ARG A 59 10.24 10.38 11.31
N GLY A 60 9.82 9.86 12.46
CA GLY A 60 9.57 10.65 13.65
C GLY A 60 10.86 11.11 14.30
N GLU A 61 10.96 12.40 14.60
CA GLU A 61 12.09 13.00 15.32
C GLU A 61 11.59 13.87 16.46
N ARG A 62 12.37 13.92 17.53
CA ARG A 62 12.10 14.78 18.67
C ARG A 62 13.19 15.83 18.82
N THR A 63 12.84 17.08 18.58
CA THR A 63 13.74 18.22 18.76
C THR A 63 13.12 19.18 19.78
N ASP A 64 13.88 19.56 20.82
CA ASP A 64 13.44 20.47 21.88
C ASP A 64 12.10 20.10 22.54
N ASN A 65 11.88 18.80 22.77
CA ASN A 65 10.62 18.23 23.29
C ASN A 65 9.41 18.34 22.35
N VAL A 66 9.61 18.77 21.12
CA VAL A 66 8.59 18.78 20.08
C VAL A 66 8.80 17.58 19.19
N PHE A 67 7.75 16.81 18.98
CA PHE A 67 7.75 15.68 18.05
C PHE A 67 7.31 16.15 16.66
N SER A 68 7.98 15.66 15.63
CA SER A 68 7.70 15.98 14.23
C SER A 68 8.09 14.82 13.34
N TYR A 69 7.56 14.80 12.12
CA TYR A 69 7.91 13.82 11.09
C TYR A 69 8.60 14.50 9.93
N LYS A 70 9.57 13.80 9.33
CA LYS A 70 10.23 14.18 8.09
C LYS A 70 9.90 13.17 7.01
N LEU A 71 9.73 13.63 5.78
CA LEU A 71 9.52 12.77 4.63
C LEU A 71 10.86 12.39 4.02
N HIS A 72 11.12 11.10 3.94
CA HIS A 72 12.33 10.51 3.36
C HIS A 72 12.03 9.78 2.05
N LEU A 73 13.04 9.65 1.20
CA LEU A 73 13.03 8.97 -0.08
C LEU A 73 14.30 8.15 -0.25
N GLN A 74 14.18 6.86 -0.53
CA GLN A 74 15.26 5.99 -0.98
C GLN A 74 14.93 5.40 -2.34
N ILE A 75 15.93 5.17 -3.16
CA ILE A 75 15.80 4.47 -4.42
C ILE A 75 16.76 3.28 -4.40
N PHE A 76 16.23 2.12 -4.71
CA PHE A 76 17.03 0.91 -4.91
C PHE A 76 17.15 0.65 -6.40
N ASP A 77 18.33 0.27 -6.85
CA ASP A 77 18.52 -0.20 -8.23
C ASP A 77 17.82 -1.56 -8.44
N ALA A 78 17.78 -2.05 -9.68
CA ALA A 78 17.16 -3.35 -10.01
C ALA A 78 17.81 -4.57 -9.32
N ASN A 79 18.96 -4.39 -8.68
CA ASN A 79 19.63 -5.44 -7.89
C ASN A 79 19.39 -5.27 -6.38
N GLY A 80 18.62 -4.27 -5.96
CA GLY A 80 18.34 -3.98 -4.57
C GLY A 80 19.43 -3.16 -3.85
N ASN A 81 20.34 -2.50 -4.59
CA ASN A 81 21.34 -1.64 -3.96
C ASN A 81 20.76 -0.26 -3.69
N GLU A 82 20.97 0.24 -2.49
CA GLU A 82 20.63 1.61 -2.12
C GLU A 82 21.44 2.63 -2.91
N MET A 83 20.76 3.66 -3.42
CA MET A 83 21.43 4.71 -4.16
C MET A 83 21.92 5.86 -3.29
N PHE A 84 21.38 6.04 -2.07
CA PHE A 84 21.60 7.22 -1.23
C PHE A 84 22.04 6.92 0.21
N GLY A 85 22.46 5.69 0.52
CA GLY A 85 22.82 5.26 1.88
C GLY A 85 21.60 5.13 2.80
N ASP A 86 21.84 4.72 4.05
CA ASP A 86 20.82 4.22 4.99
C ASP A 86 19.71 5.23 5.33
N GLU A 87 19.97 6.53 5.26
CA GLU A 87 18.99 7.57 5.57
C GLU A 87 18.20 8.05 4.33
N GLY A 88 18.62 7.67 3.13
CA GLY A 88 18.05 8.18 1.89
C GLY A 88 18.18 9.70 1.73
N ILE A 89 17.26 10.29 0.98
CA ILE A 89 17.13 11.73 0.78
C ILE A 89 16.03 12.26 1.69
N ILE A 90 16.29 13.36 2.40
CA ILE A 90 15.25 14.10 3.11
C ILE A 90 14.51 14.97 2.09
N VAL A 91 13.28 14.60 1.73
CA VAL A 91 12.42 15.35 0.81
C VAL A 91 11.91 16.62 1.48
N CYS A 92 11.45 16.49 2.72
CA CYS A 92 10.98 17.59 3.53
C CYS A 92 11.42 17.43 4.99
N ASP A 93 12.13 18.44 5.49
CA ASP A 93 12.58 18.56 6.88
C ASP A 93 11.68 19.49 7.72
N LYS A 94 10.62 20.02 7.12
CA LYS A 94 9.69 20.93 7.80
C LYS A 94 8.79 20.14 8.75
N ARG A 95 8.42 20.82 9.82
CA ARG A 95 7.61 20.23 10.86
C ARG A 95 6.20 19.93 10.37
N THR A 96 5.69 18.75 10.70
CA THR A 96 4.27 18.40 10.63
C THR A 96 3.73 18.06 12.01
N ARG A 97 2.41 18.21 12.21
CA ARG A 97 1.77 17.94 13.51
C ARG A 97 1.62 16.45 13.80
N THR A 98 1.37 15.66 12.78
CA THR A 98 1.03 14.24 12.92
C THR A 98 1.39 13.45 11.66
N TRP A 99 1.61 12.16 11.83
CA TRP A 99 1.75 11.21 10.74
C TRP A 99 0.40 10.83 10.09
N THR A 100 -0.72 11.09 10.78
CA THR A 100 -2.05 10.72 10.28
C THR A 100 -2.54 11.57 9.10
N THR A 101 -1.87 12.69 8.82
CA THR A 101 -2.18 13.52 7.64
C THR A 101 -1.80 12.87 6.33
N ASP A 102 -1.06 11.76 6.40
CA ASP A 102 -0.57 11.00 5.25
C ASP A 102 0.22 11.86 4.22
N TYR A 103 0.66 11.25 3.15
CA TYR A 103 1.31 11.90 2.02
C TYR A 103 1.01 11.12 0.74
N ALA A 104 1.21 11.71 -0.42
CA ALA A 104 1.04 11.04 -1.70
C ALA A 104 2.39 10.70 -2.35
N LEU A 105 2.42 9.57 -3.05
CA LEU A 105 3.54 9.12 -3.87
C LEU A 105 3.01 8.55 -5.18
N THR A 106 3.52 9.04 -6.32
CA THR A 106 3.25 8.49 -7.65
C THR A 106 4.43 8.74 -8.60
N LEU A 107 4.38 8.19 -9.81
CA LEU A 107 5.34 8.47 -10.87
C LEU A 107 4.74 9.41 -11.91
N ALA A 108 5.55 10.35 -12.40
CA ALA A 108 5.26 11.07 -13.62
C ALA A 108 5.45 10.14 -14.83
N THR A 109 4.90 10.49 -15.97
CA THR A 109 4.99 9.71 -17.23
C THR A 109 6.44 9.42 -17.66
N ASN A 110 7.38 10.31 -17.34
CA ASN A 110 8.80 10.11 -17.61
C ASN A 110 9.56 9.32 -16.53
N GLY A 111 8.83 8.80 -15.51
CA GLY A 111 9.37 8.04 -14.40
C GLY A 111 9.96 8.89 -13.26
N ASP A 112 9.85 10.23 -13.29
CA ASP A 112 10.18 11.07 -12.14
C ASP A 112 9.21 10.79 -10.98
N ILE A 113 9.69 11.00 -9.76
CA ILE A 113 8.98 10.72 -8.53
C ILE A 113 8.22 11.96 -8.10
N LEU A 114 6.90 11.86 -8.01
CA LEU A 114 6.02 12.91 -7.51
C LEU A 114 5.57 12.59 -6.08
N LEU A 115 5.68 13.59 -5.23
CA LEU A 115 5.33 13.51 -3.81
C LEU A 115 4.47 14.71 -3.43
N ALA A 116 3.47 14.53 -2.58
CA ALA A 116 2.82 15.63 -1.90
C ALA A 116 2.79 15.37 -0.41
N TYR A 117 3.15 16.36 0.38
CA TYR A 117 3.31 16.27 1.82
C TYR A 117 2.78 17.51 2.52
N THR A 118 2.17 17.32 3.68
CA THR A 118 1.59 18.40 4.49
C THR A 118 2.53 18.79 5.62
N ASP A 119 2.80 20.08 5.76
CA ASP A 119 3.57 20.63 6.87
C ASP A 119 3.01 21.96 7.39
N ILE A 120 3.60 22.46 8.46
CA ILE A 120 3.19 23.69 9.17
C ILE A 120 4.28 24.75 9.13
N ARG A 121 5.14 24.77 8.08
CA ARG A 121 6.31 25.65 8.00
C ARG A 121 6.02 27.14 8.10
N ASN A 122 4.83 27.55 7.67
CA ASN A 122 4.41 28.95 7.65
C ASN A 122 3.62 29.37 8.88
N ASP A 123 3.35 28.43 9.79
CA ASP A 123 2.56 28.71 10.98
C ASP A 123 3.23 28.23 12.27
N PRO A 124 3.91 29.12 12.99
CA PRO A 124 4.54 28.77 14.27
C PRO A 124 3.53 28.44 15.39
N ASN A 125 2.27 28.81 15.23
CA ASN A 125 1.22 28.52 16.21
C ASN A 125 0.51 27.19 15.95
N GLU A 126 0.82 26.50 14.85
CA GLU A 126 0.26 25.22 14.47
C GLU A 126 -1.25 25.24 14.17
N GLU A 127 -1.79 26.40 13.80
CA GLU A 127 -3.21 26.57 13.48
C GLU A 127 -3.51 26.26 12.01
N ASN A 128 -2.49 26.36 11.12
CA ASN A 128 -2.63 26.10 9.70
C ASN A 128 -1.71 24.94 9.29
N ALA A 129 -2.16 24.15 8.32
CA ALA A 129 -1.38 23.11 7.68
C ALA A 129 -1.52 23.24 6.16
N GLU A 130 -0.42 23.15 5.44
CA GLU A 130 -0.35 23.38 4.01
C GLU A 130 0.28 22.20 3.30
N THR A 131 -0.25 21.87 2.13
CA THR A 131 0.29 20.80 1.28
C THR A 131 1.29 21.38 0.27
N TYR A 132 2.44 20.71 0.14
CA TYR A 132 3.51 21.01 -0.81
C TYR A 132 3.77 19.84 -1.74
N ILE A 133 3.99 20.10 -3.02
CA ILE A 133 4.23 19.11 -4.05
C ILE A 133 5.71 19.15 -4.46
N TYR A 134 6.34 17.98 -4.54
CA TYR A 134 7.74 17.78 -4.87
C TYR A 134 7.89 16.88 -6.09
N ARG A 135 8.93 17.11 -6.87
CA ARG A 135 9.34 16.23 -7.96
C ARG A 135 10.83 15.96 -7.92
N TYR A 136 11.18 14.69 -7.92
CA TYR A 136 12.54 14.20 -7.96
C TYR A 136 12.77 13.33 -9.18
N SER A 137 13.93 13.46 -9.80
CA SER A 137 14.37 12.50 -10.81
C SER A 137 14.70 11.14 -10.16
N GLN A 138 14.79 10.09 -10.96
CA GLN A 138 15.26 8.78 -10.50
C GLN A 138 16.75 8.75 -10.07
N GLN A 139 17.46 9.85 -10.18
CA GLN A 139 18.81 10.07 -9.63
C GLN A 139 18.76 10.82 -8.30
N GLY A 140 17.56 11.03 -7.72
CA GLY A 140 17.37 11.71 -6.45
C GLY A 140 17.60 13.23 -6.50
N LEU A 141 17.65 13.83 -7.68
CA LEU A 141 17.80 15.27 -7.81
C LEU A 141 16.44 15.96 -7.89
N PRO A 142 16.23 17.07 -7.16
CA PRO A 142 14.99 17.82 -7.27
C PRO A 142 14.85 18.40 -8.68
N VAL A 143 13.70 18.16 -9.31
CA VAL A 143 13.34 18.69 -10.64
C VAL A 143 12.61 20.02 -10.48
N TRP A 144 11.76 20.13 -9.48
CA TRP A 144 11.11 21.35 -9.05
C TRP A 144 11.85 22.00 -7.87
N PRO A 145 11.42 23.18 -7.39
CA PRO A 145 12.04 23.82 -6.22
C PRO A 145 12.15 22.83 -5.05
N ALA A 146 13.33 22.80 -4.40
CA ALA A 146 13.62 21.85 -3.32
C ALA A 146 12.68 22.03 -2.11
N ASP A 147 12.16 23.23 -1.88
CA ASP A 147 11.16 23.49 -0.83
C ASP A 147 9.73 23.08 -1.22
N GLY A 148 9.55 22.51 -2.41
CA GLY A 148 8.24 22.12 -2.95
C GLY A 148 7.44 23.28 -3.53
N ILE A 149 6.33 22.95 -4.16
CA ILE A 149 5.35 23.89 -4.72
C ILE A 149 4.11 23.87 -3.84
N LEU A 150 3.72 25.03 -3.30
CA LEU A 150 2.55 25.15 -2.44
C LEU A 150 1.27 24.84 -3.24
N PHE A 151 0.40 23.99 -2.69
CA PHE A 151 -0.97 23.79 -3.18
C PHE A 151 -1.80 25.06 -2.94
N PRO A 152 -2.33 25.73 -3.98
CA PRO A 152 -2.90 27.07 -3.84
C PRO A 152 -4.38 27.04 -3.47
N ALA A 153 -4.77 26.39 -2.39
CA ALA A 153 -6.16 26.30 -1.95
C ALA A 153 -6.77 27.67 -1.63
N GLY A 154 -5.99 28.54 -0.99
CA GLY A 154 -6.46 29.84 -0.54
C GLY A 154 -7.45 29.75 0.63
N LYS A 155 -8.09 30.89 0.97
CA LYS A 155 -9.18 30.98 1.94
C LYS A 155 -10.50 31.12 1.21
N MET A 156 -11.49 30.32 1.56
CA MET A 156 -12.87 30.41 1.06
C MET A 156 -13.69 31.40 1.88
N HIS A 157 -13.40 31.50 3.20
CA HIS A 157 -14.03 32.44 4.11
C HIS A 157 -13.03 33.52 4.54
N GLU A 158 -13.36 34.78 4.32
CA GLU A 158 -12.48 35.92 4.69
C GLU A 158 -12.10 35.91 6.18
N ASN A 159 -13.03 35.42 7.02
CA ASN A 159 -12.88 35.37 8.47
C ASN A 159 -12.38 34.02 9.00
N ALA A 160 -11.84 33.14 8.13
CA ALA A 160 -11.28 31.89 8.61
C ALA A 160 -10.15 32.15 9.63
N LEU A 161 -10.27 31.54 10.79
CA LEU A 161 -9.29 31.60 11.87
C LEU A 161 -8.09 30.70 11.56
N SER A 162 -8.35 29.52 11.03
CA SER A 162 -7.33 28.58 10.57
C SER A 162 -7.77 27.83 9.32
N VAL A 163 -6.79 27.35 8.55
CA VAL A 163 -6.97 26.61 7.31
C VAL A 163 -6.06 25.39 7.33
N GLU A 164 -6.60 24.24 6.94
CA GLU A 164 -5.86 23.00 6.81
C GLU A 164 -6.06 22.42 5.42
N ASP A 165 -4.94 22.19 4.70
CA ASP A 165 -4.89 21.44 3.44
C ASP A 165 -4.08 20.16 3.67
N ILE A 166 -4.78 19.07 3.97
CA ILE A 166 -4.18 17.82 4.45
C ILE A 166 -4.55 16.62 3.59
N ALA A 167 -3.93 15.48 3.88
CA ALA A 167 -4.20 14.19 3.24
C ALA A 167 -4.11 14.25 1.70
N PRO A 168 -3.01 14.74 1.12
CA PRO A 168 -2.90 14.97 -0.30
C PRO A 168 -3.02 13.67 -1.11
N GLN A 169 -3.53 13.81 -2.34
CA GLN A 169 -3.51 12.77 -3.36
C GLN A 169 -2.93 13.33 -4.66
N ILE A 170 -2.22 12.51 -5.40
CA ILE A 170 -1.72 12.82 -6.75
C ILE A 170 -2.09 11.68 -7.68
N CYS A 171 -2.67 12.04 -8.83
CA CYS A 171 -2.94 11.13 -9.92
C CYS A 171 -2.31 11.69 -11.19
N VAL A 172 -1.60 10.86 -11.95
CA VAL A 172 -0.95 11.25 -13.21
C VAL A 172 -1.57 10.50 -14.36
N SER A 173 -2.03 11.22 -15.37
CA SER A 173 -2.60 10.64 -16.57
C SER A 173 -2.08 11.38 -17.81
N GLY A 174 -1.25 10.72 -18.59
CA GLY A 174 -0.47 11.37 -19.65
C GLY A 174 0.38 12.51 -19.07
N ASP A 175 0.26 13.71 -19.64
CA ASP A 175 0.97 14.91 -19.17
C ASP A 175 0.20 15.66 -18.06
N ASN A 176 -0.96 15.17 -17.66
CA ASN A 176 -1.82 15.80 -16.67
C ASN A 176 -1.50 15.29 -15.27
N ILE A 177 -1.28 16.21 -14.34
CA ILE A 177 -1.04 15.92 -12.93
C ILE A 177 -2.21 16.49 -12.13
N PHE A 178 -3.08 15.60 -11.64
CA PHE A 178 -4.19 15.96 -10.76
C PHE A 178 -3.70 15.91 -9.32
N VAL A 179 -3.86 17.01 -8.60
CA VAL A 179 -3.48 17.13 -7.18
C VAL A 179 -4.72 17.45 -6.38
N ALA A 180 -4.95 16.73 -5.31
CA ALA A 180 -6.03 16.99 -4.38
C ALA A 180 -5.53 17.13 -2.95
N ALA A 181 -6.21 17.96 -2.16
CA ALA A 181 -6.04 18.05 -0.72
C ALA A 181 -7.39 18.20 -0.02
N ASN A 182 -7.52 17.66 1.18
CA ASN A 182 -8.68 17.88 2.02
C ASN A 182 -8.54 19.26 2.67
N HIS A 183 -9.38 20.18 2.24
CA HIS A 183 -9.42 21.57 2.71
C HIS A 183 -10.43 21.71 3.82
N THR A 184 -10.01 22.24 4.96
CA THR A 184 -10.88 22.55 6.09
C THR A 184 -10.59 23.94 6.61
N GLU A 185 -11.61 24.77 6.73
CA GLU A 185 -11.54 26.09 7.35
C GLU A 185 -12.31 26.11 8.65
N TYR A 186 -11.75 26.74 9.67
CA TYR A 186 -12.40 26.97 10.96
C TYR A 186 -12.73 28.44 11.12
N TYR A 187 -13.99 28.77 11.39
CA TYR A 187 -14.47 30.14 11.54
C TYR A 187 -15.57 30.24 12.57
N MET A 188 -15.84 31.45 13.06
CA MET A 188 -16.91 31.70 14.01
C MET A 188 -18.19 32.06 13.28
N GLU A 189 -19.29 31.40 13.64
CA GLU A 189 -20.65 31.75 13.20
C GLU A 189 -21.52 32.11 14.38
N GLU A 190 -22.59 32.91 14.15
CA GLU A 190 -23.64 33.15 15.11
C GLU A 190 -24.31 31.82 15.49
N ALA A 191 -24.41 31.53 16.78
CA ALA A 191 -24.98 30.28 17.24
C ALA A 191 -26.50 30.25 16.98
N ASN A 192 -26.96 29.11 16.47
CA ASN A 192 -28.37 28.84 16.20
C ASN A 192 -28.67 27.34 16.41
N GLU A 193 -29.93 26.94 16.22
CA GLU A 193 -30.38 25.56 16.47
C GLU A 193 -29.73 24.53 15.53
N ASP A 194 -29.22 24.96 14.34
CA ASP A 194 -28.63 24.07 13.36
C ASP A 194 -27.15 23.78 13.64
N ASN A 195 -26.41 24.78 14.20
CA ASN A 195 -24.96 24.67 14.42
C ASN A 195 -24.56 24.51 15.91
N TRP A 196 -25.53 24.54 16.84
CA TRP A 196 -25.26 24.36 18.28
C TRP A 196 -26.31 23.47 18.94
N SER A 197 -25.86 22.57 19.80
CA SER A 197 -26.70 21.83 20.74
C SER A 197 -26.00 21.65 22.06
N PRO A 198 -26.74 21.70 23.21
CA PRO A 198 -26.12 21.48 24.50
C PRO A 198 -25.52 20.06 24.57
N SER A 199 -24.40 19.95 25.29
CA SER A 199 -23.78 18.66 25.53
C SER A 199 -24.76 17.71 26.25
N PRO A 200 -24.83 16.43 25.92
CA PRO A 200 -25.62 15.43 26.66
C PRO A 200 -25.28 15.38 28.14
N TRP A 201 -24.06 15.75 28.53
CA TRP A 201 -23.58 15.81 29.91
C TRP A 201 -23.99 17.11 30.63
N PHE A 202 -24.36 18.16 29.85
CA PHE A 202 -24.76 19.49 30.36
C PHE A 202 -26.00 19.98 29.59
N PRO A 203 -27.16 19.34 29.75
CA PRO A 203 -28.35 19.60 28.92
C PRO A 203 -28.98 20.98 29.13
N ASN A 204 -28.58 21.70 30.16
CA ASN A 204 -29.06 23.05 30.47
C ASN A 204 -28.05 24.15 30.11
N GLN A 205 -27.06 23.83 29.26
CA GLN A 205 -26.12 24.83 28.80
C GLN A 205 -26.83 25.83 27.89
N GLU A 206 -26.65 27.13 28.20
CA GLU A 206 -27.19 28.19 27.37
C GLU A 206 -26.43 28.28 26.02
N MET A 207 -27.15 28.59 24.95
CA MET A 207 -26.56 28.82 23.62
C MET A 207 -25.61 30.03 23.72
N PRO A 208 -24.34 29.91 23.28
CA PRO A 208 -23.42 31.02 23.20
C PRO A 208 -23.82 32.00 22.08
N ASP A 209 -23.24 33.21 22.07
CA ASP A 209 -23.46 34.17 20.98
C ASP A 209 -22.90 33.67 19.62
N SER A 210 -21.81 32.89 19.70
CA SER A 210 -21.18 32.30 18.49
C SER A 210 -20.56 30.95 18.80
N VAL A 211 -20.41 30.12 17.78
CA VAL A 211 -19.79 28.80 17.83
C VAL A 211 -18.71 28.70 16.78
N LEU A 212 -17.67 27.90 17.08
CA LEU A 212 -16.66 27.52 16.11
C LEU A 212 -17.26 26.45 15.20
N VAL A 213 -17.30 26.72 13.92
CA VAL A 213 -17.74 25.80 12.88
C VAL A 213 -16.60 25.51 11.94
N ASN A 214 -16.67 24.40 11.22
CA ASN A 214 -15.77 24.07 10.15
C ASN A 214 -16.54 23.87 8.85
N GLY A 215 -15.92 24.30 7.76
CA GLY A 215 -16.41 24.08 6.41
C GLY A 215 -15.26 23.67 5.50
N GLY A 216 -15.58 23.15 4.33
CA GLY A 216 -14.58 22.75 3.38
C GLY A 216 -15.00 21.49 2.60
N GLY A 217 -14.01 20.80 2.08
CA GLY A 217 -14.16 19.61 1.26
C GLY A 217 -12.84 19.30 0.56
N TRP A 218 -12.88 18.40 -0.38
CA TRP A 218 -11.70 18.11 -1.20
C TRP A 218 -11.57 19.13 -2.31
N LEU A 219 -10.40 19.75 -2.41
CA LEU A 219 -10.03 20.65 -3.50
C LEU A 219 -9.13 19.89 -4.47
N ILE A 220 -9.43 19.97 -5.76
CA ILE A 220 -8.68 19.32 -6.82
C ILE A 220 -8.19 20.38 -7.79
N MET A 221 -6.91 20.33 -8.14
CA MET A 221 -6.28 21.23 -9.10
C MET A 221 -5.43 20.43 -10.09
N MET A 222 -5.24 21.07 -11.26
CA MET A 222 -4.38 20.54 -12.31
C MET A 222 -3.02 21.22 -12.30
N MET A 223 -1.96 20.43 -12.46
CA MET A 223 -0.60 20.89 -12.71
C MET A 223 -0.08 20.39 -14.06
N ASN A 224 0.81 21.15 -14.67
CA ASN A 224 1.59 20.70 -15.81
C ASN A 224 2.96 20.12 -15.39
N ASP A 225 3.69 19.59 -16.36
CA ASP A 225 5.02 19.00 -16.16
C ASP A 225 6.09 20.03 -15.69
N ALA A 226 5.87 21.33 -15.94
CA ALA A 226 6.73 22.40 -15.44
C ALA A 226 6.51 22.76 -13.96
N GLY A 227 5.50 22.19 -13.33
CA GLY A 227 5.13 22.47 -11.94
C GLY A 227 4.23 23.70 -11.78
N GLU A 228 3.54 24.09 -12.83
CA GLU A 228 2.61 25.23 -12.79
C GLU A 228 1.18 24.71 -12.68
N PHE A 229 0.38 25.32 -11.79
CA PHE A 229 -1.05 25.05 -11.75
C PHE A 229 -1.73 25.65 -12.97
N THR A 230 -2.47 24.83 -13.71
CA THR A 230 -3.13 25.22 -14.96
C THR A 230 -4.62 25.54 -14.78
N SER A 231 -5.23 25.03 -13.72
CA SER A 231 -6.61 25.39 -13.35
C SER A 231 -6.63 26.75 -12.63
N GLU A 232 -7.50 27.66 -13.06
CA GLU A 232 -7.66 28.98 -12.44
C GLU A 232 -8.31 28.90 -11.05
N GLN A 233 -9.18 27.91 -10.87
CA GLN A 233 -9.90 27.66 -9.62
C GLN A 233 -9.87 26.16 -9.30
N PRO A 234 -9.85 25.79 -8.04
CA PRO A 234 -9.98 24.39 -7.65
C PRO A 234 -11.41 23.86 -7.93
N LEU A 235 -11.49 22.59 -8.32
CA LEU A 235 -12.75 21.85 -8.25
C LEU A 235 -12.96 21.44 -6.80
N MET A 236 -14.09 21.83 -6.22
CA MET A 236 -14.45 21.45 -4.86
C MET A 236 -15.45 20.30 -4.86
N ILE A 237 -15.11 19.25 -4.13
CA ILE A 237 -15.98 18.10 -3.86
C ILE A 237 -16.32 18.09 -2.36
N ASN A 238 -17.59 18.32 -2.05
CA ASN A 238 -18.07 18.22 -0.67
C ASN A 238 -18.29 16.76 -0.30
N SER A 239 -17.22 16.10 0.12
CA SER A 239 -17.14 14.68 0.45
C SER A 239 -16.18 14.51 1.61
N ARG A 240 -16.36 13.47 2.40
CA ARG A 240 -15.45 13.10 3.50
C ARG A 240 -14.23 12.33 2.98
N MET A 241 -14.40 11.64 1.85
CA MET A 241 -13.40 10.78 1.25
C MET A 241 -13.39 10.95 -0.27
N ILE A 242 -12.20 11.00 -0.85
CA ILE A 242 -12.03 10.79 -2.28
C ILE A 242 -11.01 9.68 -2.54
N LYS A 243 -11.09 9.10 -3.72
CA LYS A 243 -10.06 8.27 -4.32
C LYS A 243 -9.89 8.71 -5.76
N MET A 244 -8.65 9.02 -6.15
CA MET A 244 -8.31 9.29 -7.55
C MET A 244 -7.58 8.10 -8.15
N ASP A 245 -7.86 7.80 -9.41
CA ASP A 245 -7.15 6.79 -10.17
C ASP A 245 -6.94 7.26 -11.62
N THR A 246 -5.91 6.74 -12.27
CA THR A 246 -5.51 7.15 -13.61
C THR A 246 -6.35 6.44 -14.66
N ALA A 247 -6.90 7.19 -15.62
CA ALA A 247 -7.45 6.63 -16.84
C ALA A 247 -6.43 6.75 -17.98
N PRO A 248 -6.18 5.71 -18.79
CA PRO A 248 -5.21 5.72 -19.90
C PRO A 248 -5.41 6.85 -20.90
N THR A 249 -6.64 7.35 -21.06
CA THR A 249 -7.01 8.46 -21.99
C THR A 249 -6.49 9.84 -21.59
N GLY A 250 -5.77 10.00 -20.51
CA GLY A 250 -5.30 11.30 -20.02
C GLY A 250 -6.27 11.97 -19.05
N ASN A 251 -7.33 11.26 -18.64
CA ASN A 251 -8.32 11.67 -17.65
C ASN A 251 -8.01 11.03 -16.28
N ALA A 252 -8.75 11.43 -15.25
CA ALA A 252 -8.68 10.83 -13.93
C ALA A 252 -10.07 10.41 -13.44
N TYR A 253 -10.18 9.18 -12.96
CA TYR A 253 -11.34 8.78 -12.18
C TYR A 253 -11.28 9.42 -10.80
N LEU A 254 -12.41 9.97 -10.38
CA LEU A 254 -12.64 10.51 -9.05
C LEU A 254 -13.81 9.76 -8.43
N ILE A 255 -13.55 9.02 -7.37
CA ILE A 255 -14.56 8.29 -6.60
C ILE A 255 -14.70 8.99 -5.25
N TYR A 256 -15.93 9.21 -4.78
CA TYR A 256 -16.19 9.94 -3.53
C TYR A 256 -17.50 9.50 -2.88
N ASP A 257 -17.61 9.71 -1.56
CA ASP A 257 -18.88 9.49 -0.88
C ASP A 257 -19.86 10.63 -1.17
N ASN A 258 -21.10 10.25 -1.45
CA ASN A 258 -22.17 11.20 -1.71
C ASN A 258 -22.90 11.60 -0.41
N LYS A 259 -23.86 12.53 -0.53
CA LYS A 259 -24.64 13.05 0.60
C LYS A 259 -25.40 11.99 1.40
N ASN A 260 -25.69 10.85 0.78
CA ASN A 260 -26.39 9.73 1.40
C ASN A 260 -25.42 8.69 1.96
N LEU A 261 -24.11 9.00 1.98
CA LEU A 261 -23.04 8.08 2.37
C LEU A 261 -22.88 6.87 1.44
N GLY A 262 -23.45 6.92 0.23
CA GLY A 262 -23.17 6.02 -0.88
C GLY A 262 -21.91 6.43 -1.63
N LEU A 263 -21.68 5.90 -2.83
CA LEU A 263 -20.54 6.21 -3.69
C LEU A 263 -20.97 6.76 -5.04
N ASP A 264 -20.32 7.84 -5.44
CA ASP A 264 -20.40 8.41 -6.77
C ASP A 264 -19.03 8.40 -7.45
N ALA A 265 -18.99 8.43 -8.78
CA ALA A 265 -17.80 8.61 -9.57
C ALA A 265 -17.94 9.67 -10.63
N GLN A 266 -16.82 10.27 -11.01
CA GLN A 266 -16.67 11.17 -12.15
C GLN A 266 -15.42 10.80 -12.94
N LEU A 267 -15.42 11.06 -14.24
CA LEU A 267 -14.23 11.03 -15.06
C LEU A 267 -13.84 12.48 -15.37
N LEU A 268 -12.76 12.95 -14.78
CA LEU A 268 -12.29 14.34 -14.92
C LEU A 268 -11.30 14.46 -16.08
N ASN A 269 -11.57 15.43 -16.97
CA ASN A 269 -10.61 15.83 -17.99
C ASN A 269 -9.57 16.84 -17.44
N SER A 270 -8.65 17.30 -18.30
CA SER A 270 -7.62 18.29 -17.94
C SER A 270 -8.14 19.67 -17.56
N GLU A 271 -9.42 19.95 -17.79
CA GLU A 271 -10.09 21.20 -17.38
C GLU A 271 -10.92 21.00 -16.09
N LEU A 272 -10.75 19.85 -15.41
CA LEU A 272 -11.51 19.43 -14.23
C LEU A 272 -13.02 19.32 -14.46
N GLN A 273 -13.43 19.10 -15.71
CA GLN A 273 -14.82 18.88 -16.06
C GLN A 273 -15.15 17.39 -16.06
N ASN A 274 -16.31 17.03 -15.56
CA ASN A 274 -16.79 15.66 -15.67
C ASN A 274 -17.14 15.34 -17.13
N VAL A 275 -16.42 14.39 -17.72
CA VAL A 275 -16.60 13.95 -19.11
C VAL A 275 -18.01 13.40 -19.37
N TRP A 276 -18.63 12.82 -18.36
CA TRP A 276 -19.98 12.25 -18.45
C TRP A 276 -21.10 13.30 -18.28
N GLY A 277 -20.76 14.53 -17.87
CA GLY A 277 -21.71 15.58 -17.50
C GLY A 277 -22.17 15.45 -16.04
N ASP A 278 -22.99 14.45 -15.74
CA ASP A 278 -23.40 14.14 -14.36
C ASP A 278 -22.53 13.03 -13.75
N PRO A 279 -22.37 13.00 -12.42
CA PRO A 279 -21.71 11.88 -11.75
C PRO A 279 -22.45 10.55 -11.94
N ALA A 280 -21.71 9.47 -12.10
CA ALA A 280 -22.25 8.13 -12.08
C ALA A 280 -22.45 7.68 -10.63
N VAL A 281 -23.66 7.27 -10.26
CA VAL A 281 -23.95 6.70 -8.94
C VAL A 281 -23.50 5.25 -8.92
N ILE A 282 -22.42 4.96 -8.21
CA ILE A 282 -21.89 3.59 -8.07
C ILE A 282 -22.71 2.79 -7.07
N GLU A 283 -23.07 3.44 -5.95
CA GLU A 283 -23.77 2.78 -4.85
C GLU A 283 -24.69 3.77 -4.12
N GLU A 284 -25.97 3.42 -4.02
CA GLU A 284 -26.94 4.23 -3.28
C GLU A 284 -27.00 3.87 -1.79
N ARG A 285 -26.61 2.63 -1.45
CA ARG A 285 -26.59 2.16 -0.07
C ARG A 285 -25.40 2.74 0.67
N GLN A 286 -25.51 2.77 1.98
CA GLN A 286 -24.48 3.32 2.83
C GLN A 286 -23.18 2.50 2.78
N VAL A 287 -22.05 3.13 2.49
CA VAL A 287 -20.70 2.54 2.48
C VAL A 287 -19.88 2.99 3.71
N SER A 288 -20.42 3.91 4.51
CA SER A 288 -19.76 4.49 5.66
C SER A 288 -20.76 4.69 6.82
N ASN A 289 -20.30 4.53 8.05
CA ASN A 289 -21.11 4.82 9.25
C ASN A 289 -20.79 6.20 9.86
N GLY A 290 -20.06 7.03 9.14
CA GLY A 290 -19.66 8.37 9.58
C GLY A 290 -18.43 8.41 10.50
N MET A 291 -18.05 7.28 11.12
CA MET A 291 -16.82 7.14 11.89
C MET A 291 -15.74 6.34 11.16
N TYR A 292 -16.14 5.40 10.34
CA TYR A 292 -15.25 4.57 9.54
C TYR A 292 -15.62 4.68 8.06
N MET A 293 -14.68 5.10 7.25
CA MET A 293 -14.82 5.29 5.81
C MET A 293 -13.73 4.50 5.10
N PRO A 294 -13.97 3.22 4.79
CA PRO A 294 -13.00 2.45 4.05
C PRO A 294 -12.86 3.03 2.64
N THR A 295 -11.63 3.37 2.27
CA THR A 295 -11.32 3.79 0.89
C THR A 295 -11.61 2.64 -0.06
N PRO A 296 -12.39 2.84 -1.14
CA PRO A 296 -12.62 1.80 -2.11
C PRO A 296 -11.31 1.35 -2.76
N LEU A 297 -11.24 0.08 -3.09
CA LEU A 297 -10.16 -0.47 -3.91
C LEU A 297 -10.50 -0.21 -5.37
N THR A 298 -9.54 0.33 -6.11
CA THR A 298 -9.73 0.70 -7.51
C THR A 298 -8.59 0.18 -8.36
N ALA A 299 -8.90 -0.14 -9.60
CA ALA A 299 -7.94 -0.35 -10.67
C ALA A 299 -8.60 0.00 -12.01
N VAL A 300 -7.81 0.48 -12.96
CA VAL A 300 -8.28 0.81 -14.31
C VAL A 300 -7.51 -0.06 -15.29
N ASN A 301 -8.21 -0.72 -16.20
CA ASN A 301 -7.59 -1.51 -17.25
C ASN A 301 -7.21 -0.66 -18.48
N GLU A 302 -6.63 -1.29 -19.51
CA GLU A 302 -6.21 -0.61 -20.74
C GLU A 302 -7.37 -0.06 -21.57
N ASP A 303 -8.60 -0.56 -21.37
CA ASP A 303 -9.82 -0.14 -22.04
C ASP A 303 -10.59 0.94 -21.26
N ASP A 304 -9.95 1.62 -20.30
CA ASP A 304 -10.57 2.64 -19.42
C ASP A 304 -11.74 2.10 -18.56
N VAL A 305 -11.80 0.80 -18.30
CA VAL A 305 -12.78 0.23 -17.38
C VAL A 305 -12.27 0.37 -15.95
N LEU A 306 -13.02 1.10 -15.13
CA LEU A 306 -12.76 1.20 -13.69
C LEU A 306 -13.34 -0.02 -12.98
N MET A 307 -12.48 -0.82 -12.38
CA MET A 307 -12.86 -1.89 -11.45
C MET A 307 -12.82 -1.32 -10.04
N ILE A 308 -13.93 -1.45 -9.34
CA ILE A 308 -14.06 -0.91 -8.00
C ILE A 308 -14.60 -1.96 -7.03
N SER A 309 -13.94 -2.12 -5.89
CA SER A 309 -14.42 -2.97 -4.81
C SER A 309 -14.58 -2.14 -3.53
N TYR A 310 -15.73 -2.26 -2.89
CA TYR A 310 -16.11 -1.47 -1.74
C TYR A 310 -16.97 -2.27 -0.78
N ARG A 311 -17.08 -1.78 0.46
CA ARG A 311 -17.92 -2.35 1.49
C ARG A 311 -19.23 -1.59 1.59
N VAL A 312 -20.35 -2.29 1.51
CA VAL A 312 -21.70 -1.76 1.80
C VAL A 312 -22.06 -2.11 3.23
N LEU A 313 -22.53 -1.13 3.97
CA LEU A 313 -22.96 -1.30 5.36
C LEU A 313 -24.48 -1.52 5.43
N THR A 314 -24.88 -2.41 6.31
CA THR A 314 -26.27 -2.55 6.77
C THR A 314 -26.33 -2.28 8.26
N ASP A 315 -27.53 -2.35 8.85
CA ASP A 315 -27.70 -2.12 10.29
C ASP A 315 -26.86 -3.07 11.17
N PHE A 316 -26.48 -4.24 10.63
CA PHE A 316 -25.82 -5.31 11.40
C PHE A 316 -24.51 -5.81 10.80
N TYR A 317 -24.33 -5.71 9.46
CA TYR A 317 -23.22 -6.35 8.73
C TYR A 317 -22.69 -5.48 7.62
N GLY A 318 -21.46 -5.74 7.18
CA GLY A 318 -20.87 -5.17 5.97
C GLY A 318 -20.72 -6.22 4.87
N TYR A 319 -21.02 -5.86 3.64
CA TYR A 319 -20.85 -6.71 2.46
C TYR A 319 -19.73 -6.18 1.57
N GLN A 320 -18.84 -7.05 1.13
CA GLN A 320 -17.89 -6.71 0.08
C GLN A 320 -18.56 -6.82 -1.29
N VAL A 321 -18.43 -5.78 -2.09
CA VAL A 321 -19.07 -5.64 -3.40
C VAL A 321 -18.01 -5.32 -4.45
N VAL A 322 -18.22 -5.79 -5.68
CA VAL A 322 -17.42 -5.42 -6.86
C VAL A 322 -18.35 -4.84 -7.92
N ASN A 323 -17.88 -3.84 -8.61
CA ASN A 323 -18.56 -3.25 -9.75
C ASN A 323 -17.56 -2.82 -10.83
N TYR A 324 -18.03 -2.68 -12.05
CA TYR A 324 -17.26 -2.28 -13.22
C TYR A 324 -17.95 -1.10 -13.90
N LEU A 325 -17.22 -0.02 -14.07
CA LEU A 325 -17.69 1.21 -14.68
C LEU A 325 -16.90 1.45 -15.98
N ASN A 326 -17.59 1.54 -17.08
CA ASN A 326 -16.96 1.79 -18.37
C ASN A 326 -16.62 3.28 -18.58
N GLU A 327 -15.87 3.56 -19.63
CA GLU A 327 -15.43 4.90 -20.03
C GLU A 327 -16.56 5.92 -20.27
N TYR A 328 -17.81 5.45 -20.45
CA TYR A 328 -18.99 6.30 -20.66
C TYR A 328 -19.79 6.55 -19.37
N GLY A 329 -19.33 6.08 -18.23
CA GLY A 329 -20.05 6.20 -16.95
C GLY A 329 -21.17 5.19 -16.77
N GLY A 330 -21.25 4.18 -17.62
CA GLY A 330 -22.22 3.11 -17.51
C GLY A 330 -21.65 1.87 -16.84
N PHE A 331 -22.52 1.08 -16.22
CA PHE A 331 -22.15 -0.21 -15.62
C PHE A 331 -22.31 -1.32 -16.65
N ALA A 332 -21.41 -2.28 -16.65
CA ALA A 332 -21.53 -3.46 -17.49
C ALA A 332 -22.72 -4.32 -17.05
N SER A 333 -22.97 -4.41 -15.74
CA SER A 333 -24.11 -5.14 -15.14
C SER A 333 -24.39 -4.62 -13.72
N GLU A 334 -25.32 -5.26 -12.97
CA GLU A 334 -25.53 -4.94 -11.57
C GLU A 334 -24.32 -5.33 -10.71
N ALA A 335 -24.05 -4.53 -9.67
CA ALA A 335 -22.95 -4.78 -8.72
C ALA A 335 -23.05 -6.17 -8.06
N VAL A 336 -21.92 -6.81 -7.94
CA VAL A 336 -21.84 -8.18 -7.41
C VAL A 336 -21.47 -8.17 -5.93
N SER A 337 -22.34 -8.73 -5.09
CA SER A 337 -22.00 -9.00 -3.68
C SER A 337 -21.15 -10.26 -3.57
N LEU A 338 -19.93 -10.13 -3.10
CA LEU A 338 -19.03 -11.27 -2.87
C LEU A 338 -19.39 -12.08 -1.61
N THR A 339 -20.25 -11.55 -0.78
CA THR A 339 -20.62 -12.15 0.52
C THR A 339 -22.05 -12.69 0.56
N GLY A 340 -22.81 -12.58 -0.54
CA GLY A 340 -24.06 -13.30 -0.82
C GLY A 340 -25.18 -13.21 0.20
N GLY A 341 -25.18 -12.25 1.11
CA GLY A 341 -26.27 -12.04 2.09
C GLY A 341 -26.32 -13.09 3.23
N VAL A 342 -25.19 -13.68 3.58
CA VAL A 342 -25.05 -14.57 4.75
C VAL A 342 -24.70 -13.76 6.00
N ASP A 343 -25.09 -14.29 7.15
CA ASP A 343 -24.75 -13.73 8.46
C ASP A 343 -23.23 -13.68 8.67
N GLY A 344 -22.66 -12.49 8.64
CA GLY A 344 -21.24 -12.23 8.84
C GLY A 344 -20.85 -10.82 8.41
N ASP A 345 -19.68 -10.37 8.77
CA ASP A 345 -19.17 -9.03 8.51
C ASP A 345 -17.91 -9.06 7.64
N ALA A 346 -17.92 -8.35 6.51
CA ALA A 346 -16.74 -8.16 5.69
C ALA A 346 -15.84 -7.11 6.34
N GLY A 347 -14.59 -7.47 6.58
CA GLY A 347 -13.55 -6.59 7.08
C GLY A 347 -12.76 -5.88 5.99
N ALA A 348 -11.44 -5.80 6.19
CA ALA A 348 -10.51 -5.27 5.19
C ALA A 348 -10.48 -6.14 3.92
N ALA A 349 -10.09 -5.53 2.80
CA ALA A 349 -9.96 -6.23 1.53
C ALA A 349 -8.72 -5.76 0.75
N ALA A 350 -8.25 -6.61 -0.16
CA ALA A 350 -7.24 -6.29 -1.16
C ALA A 350 -7.72 -6.77 -2.55
N MET A 351 -7.33 -6.06 -3.60
CA MET A 351 -7.72 -6.36 -4.97
C MET A 351 -6.51 -6.39 -5.89
N GLY A 352 -6.50 -7.33 -6.81
CA GLY A 352 -5.59 -7.39 -7.94
C GLY A 352 -6.37 -7.58 -9.23
N VAL A 353 -5.84 -7.06 -10.33
CA VAL A 353 -6.50 -7.09 -11.63
C VAL A 353 -5.59 -7.74 -12.66
N LYS A 354 -6.18 -8.59 -13.50
CA LYS A 354 -5.54 -9.27 -14.61
C LYS A 354 -6.52 -9.25 -15.78
N GLU A 355 -6.16 -8.57 -16.86
CA GLU A 355 -7.06 -8.35 -17.99
C GLU A 355 -8.40 -7.73 -17.51
N ASN A 356 -9.52 -8.34 -17.84
CA ASN A 356 -10.87 -7.89 -17.45
C ASN A 356 -11.41 -8.63 -16.22
N ARG A 357 -10.53 -9.14 -15.36
CA ARG A 357 -10.90 -9.85 -14.13
C ARG A 357 -10.24 -9.24 -12.91
N ALA A 358 -11.00 -9.10 -11.84
CA ALA A 358 -10.51 -8.70 -10.53
C ALA A 358 -10.60 -9.88 -9.56
N LEU A 359 -9.49 -10.21 -8.88
CA LEU A 359 -9.54 -10.99 -7.66
C LEU A 359 -9.64 -10.03 -6.50
N VAL A 360 -10.66 -10.22 -5.68
CA VAL A 360 -10.80 -9.58 -4.38
C VAL A 360 -10.60 -10.62 -3.30
N ALA A 361 -9.72 -10.30 -2.36
CA ALA A 361 -9.48 -11.08 -1.15
C ALA A 361 -9.92 -10.25 0.06
N TRP A 362 -10.70 -10.83 0.98
CA TRP A 362 -11.27 -10.09 2.11
C TRP A 362 -11.34 -10.92 3.37
N GLU A 363 -11.27 -10.25 4.51
CA GLU A 363 -11.61 -10.84 5.79
C GLU A 363 -13.12 -11.01 5.90
N TRP A 364 -13.55 -12.14 6.39
CA TRP A 364 -14.93 -12.43 6.72
C TRP A 364 -15.08 -12.91 8.15
N ALA A 365 -15.79 -12.14 8.98
CA ALA A 365 -16.06 -12.50 10.37
C ALA A 365 -17.42 -13.20 10.50
N TYR A 366 -17.41 -14.47 10.89
CA TYR A 366 -18.60 -15.27 11.13
C TYR A 366 -19.03 -15.14 12.58
N SER A 367 -20.19 -14.53 12.85
CA SER A 367 -20.82 -14.46 14.19
C SER A 367 -19.87 -14.18 15.38
N GLY A 368 -18.77 -13.43 15.15
CA GLY A 368 -17.88 -12.92 16.20
C GLY A 368 -16.89 -13.89 16.83
N SER A 369 -16.73 -15.09 16.29
CA SER A 369 -15.79 -16.08 16.83
C SER A 369 -15.01 -16.89 15.79
N GLU A 370 -15.26 -16.66 14.52
CA GLU A 370 -14.58 -17.38 13.44
C GLU A 370 -14.33 -16.40 12.29
N TYR A 371 -13.07 -16.30 11.87
CA TYR A 371 -12.62 -15.42 10.80
C TYR A 371 -12.11 -16.25 9.64
N HIS A 372 -12.47 -15.84 8.43
CA HIS A 372 -12.02 -16.46 7.20
C HIS A 372 -11.28 -15.43 6.34
N MET A 373 -10.20 -15.86 5.72
CA MET A 373 -9.58 -15.14 4.60
C MET A 373 -10.19 -15.69 3.33
N ASN A 374 -11.14 -14.97 2.75
CA ASN A 374 -11.86 -15.37 1.55
C ASN A 374 -11.29 -14.69 0.31
N ALA A 375 -11.47 -15.31 -0.85
CA ALA A 375 -11.13 -14.72 -2.15
C ALA A 375 -12.08 -15.19 -3.25
N ASN A 376 -12.35 -14.31 -4.21
CA ASN A 376 -13.11 -14.65 -5.41
C ASN A 376 -12.63 -13.81 -6.61
N VAL A 377 -12.80 -14.36 -7.81
CA VAL A 377 -12.55 -13.66 -9.06
C VAL A 377 -13.89 -13.32 -9.71
N VAL A 378 -13.99 -12.08 -10.17
CA VAL A 378 -15.14 -11.54 -10.88
C VAL A 378 -14.67 -10.91 -12.18
N ASP A 379 -15.36 -11.14 -13.29
CA ASP A 379 -15.09 -10.47 -14.56
C ASP A 379 -15.96 -9.21 -14.75
N GLU A 380 -15.71 -8.48 -15.83
CA GLU A 380 -16.43 -7.26 -16.18
C GLU A 380 -17.93 -7.48 -16.45
N ASP A 381 -18.35 -8.69 -16.81
CA ASP A 381 -19.74 -9.10 -16.94
C ASP A 381 -20.35 -9.54 -15.60
N ASN A 382 -19.60 -9.40 -14.49
CA ASN A 382 -19.96 -9.80 -13.14
C ASN A 382 -20.20 -11.32 -12.98
N ASN A 383 -19.51 -12.14 -13.76
CA ASN A 383 -19.52 -13.57 -13.55
C ASN A 383 -18.51 -13.97 -12.45
N TYR A 384 -18.95 -14.83 -11.54
CA TYR A 384 -18.08 -15.45 -10.55
C TYR A 384 -17.33 -16.64 -11.16
N PHE A 385 -16.04 -16.77 -10.86
CA PHE A 385 -15.23 -17.87 -11.41
C PHE A 385 -15.06 -19.05 -10.46
N TRP A 386 -15.07 -18.83 -9.15
CA TRP A 386 -14.63 -19.85 -8.20
C TRP A 386 -15.73 -20.48 -7.34
N THR A 387 -16.98 -20.18 -7.54
CA THR A 387 -18.00 -20.51 -6.53
C THR A 387 -19.09 -21.43 -6.97
N GLY A 388 -19.21 -21.77 -8.23
CA GLY A 388 -20.33 -22.56 -8.69
C GLY A 388 -21.68 -22.01 -8.20
N GLU A 389 -22.32 -22.68 -7.24
CA GLU A 389 -23.59 -22.24 -6.65
C GLU A 389 -23.38 -21.34 -5.41
N ASN A 390 -22.17 -21.21 -4.86
CA ASN A 390 -21.86 -20.42 -3.66
C ASN A 390 -21.15 -19.12 -4.02
N THR A 391 -21.71 -18.00 -3.64
CA THR A 391 -21.19 -16.65 -3.94
C THR A 391 -20.05 -16.21 -3.02
N TYR A 392 -19.61 -17.05 -2.05
CA TYR A 392 -18.61 -16.68 -1.03
C TYR A 392 -17.16 -16.80 -1.46
N GLY A 393 -16.90 -17.24 -2.69
CA GLY A 393 -15.54 -17.55 -3.10
C GLY A 393 -14.96 -18.78 -2.39
N ILE A 394 -13.65 -18.84 -2.39
CA ILE A 394 -12.89 -19.87 -1.66
C ILE A 394 -12.43 -19.31 -0.33
N SER A 395 -12.32 -20.14 0.68
CA SER A 395 -11.66 -19.81 1.95
C SER A 395 -10.19 -20.21 1.84
N LEU A 396 -9.29 -19.23 1.84
CA LEU A 396 -7.85 -19.45 1.83
C LEU A 396 -7.38 -19.94 3.21
N GLU A 397 -7.94 -19.38 4.28
CA GLU A 397 -7.59 -19.72 5.64
C GLU A 397 -8.75 -19.43 6.59
N MET A 398 -8.76 -20.11 7.74
CA MET A 398 -9.74 -19.95 8.79
C MET A 398 -9.05 -19.94 10.15
N THR A 399 -9.45 -19.03 11.04
CA THR A 399 -8.94 -18.94 12.41
C THR A 399 -10.07 -18.56 13.37
N SER A 400 -9.94 -18.95 14.63
CA SER A 400 -10.83 -18.51 15.72
C SER A 400 -10.20 -17.41 16.58
N GLU A 401 -9.06 -16.85 16.18
CA GLU A 401 -8.28 -15.92 17.01
C GLU A 401 -8.62 -14.45 16.73
N TRP A 402 -7.79 -13.75 15.94
CA TRP A 402 -7.84 -12.29 15.87
C TRP A 402 -8.20 -11.72 14.50
N GLY A 403 -8.41 -12.59 13.50
CA GLY A 403 -8.76 -12.21 12.14
C GLY A 403 -7.59 -12.03 11.19
N PHE A 404 -7.88 -11.49 10.02
CA PHE A 404 -6.95 -11.37 8.91
C PHE A 404 -6.83 -9.92 8.44
N THR A 405 -5.68 -9.59 7.86
CA THR A 405 -5.43 -8.31 7.21
C THR A 405 -4.95 -8.57 5.79
N PRO A 406 -5.82 -8.52 4.77
CA PRO A 406 -5.41 -8.58 3.38
C PRO A 406 -4.47 -7.40 3.06
N VAL A 407 -3.34 -7.69 2.39
CA VAL A 407 -2.32 -6.68 2.08
C VAL A 407 -2.25 -6.40 0.59
N LYS A 408 -2.14 -7.46 -0.21
CA LYS A 408 -1.97 -7.33 -1.67
C LYS A 408 -2.47 -8.58 -2.39
N VAL A 409 -3.04 -8.36 -3.56
CA VAL A 409 -3.28 -9.41 -4.56
C VAL A 409 -2.40 -9.12 -5.76
N ILE A 410 -1.62 -10.11 -6.18
CA ILE A 410 -0.70 -10.00 -7.31
C ILE A 410 -1.17 -10.95 -8.42
N PRO A 411 -1.49 -10.44 -9.61
CA PRO A 411 -1.75 -11.28 -10.76
C PRO A 411 -0.44 -11.95 -11.22
N VAL A 412 -0.49 -13.25 -11.50
CA VAL A 412 0.61 -14.01 -12.11
C VAL A 412 0.11 -14.76 -13.33
N ASN A 413 1.01 -15.24 -14.19
CA ASN A 413 0.63 -15.83 -15.47
C ASN A 413 -0.38 -16.99 -15.36
N ASP A 414 -0.26 -17.82 -14.33
CA ASP A 414 -1.03 -19.04 -14.10
C ASP A 414 -1.92 -18.98 -12.84
N GLY A 415 -2.38 -17.78 -12.46
CA GLY A 415 -3.24 -17.60 -11.30
C GLY A 415 -2.99 -16.28 -10.56
N TRP A 416 -3.01 -16.34 -9.23
CA TRP A 416 -2.94 -15.19 -8.36
C TRP A 416 -2.10 -15.48 -7.12
N VAL A 417 -1.42 -14.47 -6.59
CA VAL A 417 -0.76 -14.56 -5.30
C VAL A 417 -1.45 -13.59 -4.33
N VAL A 418 -1.91 -14.10 -3.20
CA VAL A 418 -2.58 -13.32 -2.15
C VAL A 418 -1.64 -13.21 -0.95
N LEU A 419 -1.39 -11.97 -0.53
CA LEU A 419 -0.58 -11.64 0.63
C LEU A 419 -1.49 -11.11 1.74
N TYR A 420 -1.38 -11.67 2.94
CA TYR A 420 -2.17 -11.25 4.09
C TYR A 420 -1.47 -11.54 5.42
N GLY A 421 -1.82 -10.76 6.45
CA GLY A 421 -1.49 -11.05 7.83
C GLY A 421 -2.55 -11.96 8.46
N ASN A 422 -2.12 -12.99 9.17
CA ASN A 422 -2.97 -13.79 10.07
C ASN A 422 -2.61 -13.38 11.50
N SER A 423 -3.50 -12.63 12.15
CA SER A 423 -3.28 -12.14 13.51
C SER A 423 -3.34 -13.30 14.52
N THR A 424 -2.29 -13.47 15.31
CA THR A 424 -2.14 -14.53 16.31
C THR A 424 -2.33 -14.01 17.73
N SER A 425 -2.24 -12.68 17.90
CA SER A 425 -2.45 -11.99 19.18
C SER A 425 -2.77 -10.51 18.92
N TRP A 426 -3.02 -9.75 19.99
CA TRP A 426 -3.21 -8.30 19.90
C TRP A 426 -2.03 -7.57 19.21
N ASN A 427 -0.84 -8.13 19.30
CA ASN A 427 0.41 -7.50 18.85
C ASN A 427 1.23 -8.38 17.89
N GLY A 428 0.73 -9.53 17.48
CA GLY A 428 1.46 -10.47 16.65
C GLY A 428 0.64 -10.95 15.45
N ALA A 429 1.30 -11.15 14.34
CA ALA A 429 0.72 -11.75 13.15
C ALA A 429 1.75 -12.61 12.42
N ASN A 430 1.28 -13.67 11.81
CA ASN A 430 2.02 -14.40 10.78
C ASN A 430 1.76 -13.71 9.44
N PHE A 431 2.77 -13.53 8.62
CA PHE A 431 2.58 -13.03 7.27
C PHE A 431 2.55 -14.20 6.29
N MET A 432 1.46 -14.27 5.53
CA MET A 432 1.15 -15.38 4.64
C MET A 432 1.22 -14.95 3.19
N VAL A 433 1.76 -15.82 2.35
CA VAL A 433 1.76 -15.69 0.89
C VAL A 433 1.17 -16.97 0.30
N VAL A 434 0.06 -16.86 -0.38
CA VAL A 434 -0.66 -18.00 -0.94
C VAL A 434 -0.84 -17.83 -2.43
N LYS A 435 -0.38 -18.80 -3.22
CA LYS A 435 -0.66 -18.87 -4.66
C LYS A 435 -1.87 -19.76 -4.90
N VAL A 436 -2.81 -19.23 -5.66
CA VAL A 436 -3.97 -19.96 -6.18
C VAL A 436 -3.91 -19.99 -7.72
N ASP A 437 -4.36 -21.07 -8.31
CA ASP A 437 -4.48 -21.18 -9.76
C ASP A 437 -5.71 -20.41 -10.31
N GLU A 438 -5.91 -20.42 -11.62
CA GLU A 438 -7.04 -19.76 -12.29
C GLU A 438 -8.40 -20.32 -11.88
N PHE A 439 -8.44 -21.50 -11.25
CA PHE A 439 -9.66 -22.17 -10.79
C PHE A 439 -9.88 -22.07 -9.27
N GLY A 440 -9.02 -21.35 -8.56
CA GLY A 440 -9.09 -21.19 -7.10
C GLY A 440 -8.46 -22.33 -6.31
N GLY A 441 -7.76 -23.26 -6.96
CA GLY A 441 -6.99 -24.30 -6.30
C GLY A 441 -5.71 -23.74 -5.68
N GLU A 442 -5.45 -24.04 -4.39
CA GLU A 442 -4.20 -23.67 -3.77
C GLU A 442 -3.02 -24.43 -4.43
N VAL A 443 -2.06 -23.69 -4.98
CA VAL A 443 -0.87 -24.26 -5.60
C VAL A 443 0.24 -24.42 -4.57
N TRP A 444 0.50 -23.39 -3.77
CA TRP A 444 1.42 -23.41 -2.65
C TRP A 444 1.07 -22.31 -1.63
N ARG A 445 1.59 -22.49 -0.42
CA ARG A 445 1.48 -21.56 0.70
C ARG A 445 2.83 -21.39 1.37
N LYS A 446 3.17 -20.17 1.74
CA LYS A 446 4.35 -19.84 2.52
C LYS A 446 3.97 -18.96 3.69
N GLN A 447 4.50 -19.29 4.87
CA GLN A 447 4.54 -18.39 6.00
C GLN A 447 5.92 -17.74 6.03
N ILE A 448 5.98 -16.42 5.91
CA ILE A 448 7.25 -15.69 5.75
C ILE A 448 7.68 -14.92 6.98
N CYS A 449 6.89 -14.92 8.05
CA CYS A 449 7.21 -14.34 9.36
C CYS A 449 6.57 -15.17 10.45
N GLU A 450 7.24 -15.25 11.59
CA GLU A 450 6.73 -15.92 12.79
C GLU A 450 6.20 -14.90 13.82
N ASP A 451 5.44 -15.41 14.74
CA ASP A 451 4.55 -14.99 15.80
C ASP A 451 4.81 -13.64 16.54
N ASN A 452 5.89 -12.95 16.35
CA ASN A 452 6.18 -11.69 17.07
C ASN A 452 6.27 -10.49 16.14
N PHE A 453 5.70 -10.62 14.96
CA PHE A 453 5.80 -9.62 13.95
C PHE A 453 4.71 -8.54 14.15
N LYS A 454 5.08 -7.46 14.81
CA LYS A 454 4.22 -6.29 14.97
C LYS A 454 4.58 -5.26 13.92
N SER A 455 3.79 -5.20 12.85
CA SER A 455 3.97 -4.22 11.79
C SER A 455 2.96 -3.11 11.86
N SER A 456 3.42 -1.88 11.73
CA SER A 456 2.56 -0.69 11.61
C SER A 456 2.14 -0.40 10.16
N GLY A 457 2.62 -1.16 9.19
CA GLY A 457 2.24 -1.01 7.79
C GLY A 457 3.07 -1.89 6.86
N PHE A 458 2.46 -2.28 5.75
CA PHE A 458 3.08 -3.01 4.67
C PHE A 458 2.97 -2.22 3.38
N SER A 459 4.01 -2.26 2.55
CA SER A 459 3.96 -1.80 1.17
C SER A 459 4.60 -2.85 0.27
N VAL A 460 3.92 -3.23 -0.80
CA VAL A 460 4.33 -4.35 -1.65
C VAL A 460 4.45 -3.90 -3.09
N VAL A 461 5.61 -4.11 -3.67
CA VAL A 461 5.85 -4.05 -5.11
C VAL A 461 6.29 -5.42 -5.62
N TYR A 462 6.13 -5.69 -6.90
CA TYR A 462 6.42 -7.00 -7.47
C TYR A 462 6.89 -6.90 -8.93
N ASP A 463 7.51 -7.96 -9.39
CA ASP A 463 7.79 -8.26 -10.80
C ASP A 463 7.23 -9.65 -11.16
N GLU A 464 7.57 -10.16 -12.33
CA GLU A 464 7.08 -11.47 -12.81
C GLU A 464 7.48 -12.65 -11.91
N ASN A 465 8.56 -12.51 -11.14
CA ASN A 465 9.12 -13.61 -10.38
C ASN A 465 9.08 -13.38 -8.86
N ASN A 466 9.12 -12.13 -8.41
CA ASN A 466 9.31 -11.81 -7.01
C ASN A 466 8.31 -10.77 -6.49
N ALA A 467 7.90 -10.91 -5.25
CA ALA A 467 7.27 -9.88 -4.45
C ALA A 467 8.28 -9.31 -3.45
N TYR A 468 8.37 -7.99 -3.37
CA TYR A 468 9.19 -7.25 -2.42
C TYR A 468 8.26 -6.62 -1.39
N ILE A 469 8.34 -7.12 -0.17
CA ILE A 469 7.44 -6.77 0.92
C ILE A 469 8.20 -5.88 1.88
N PHE A 470 7.87 -4.59 1.89
CA PHE A 470 8.43 -3.60 2.80
C PHE A 470 7.53 -3.47 4.02
N PHE A 471 8.12 -3.39 5.20
CA PHE A 471 7.39 -3.27 6.45
C PHE A 471 8.18 -2.58 7.54
N THR A 472 7.48 -2.00 8.51
CA THR A 472 8.08 -1.48 9.73
C THR A 472 7.81 -2.44 10.87
N GLN A 473 8.84 -2.73 11.66
CA GLN A 473 8.69 -3.42 12.93
C GLN A 473 8.68 -2.38 14.06
N GLU A 474 7.68 -2.48 14.93
CA GLU A 474 7.59 -1.62 16.11
C GLU A 474 8.57 -2.08 17.21
N THR A 475 8.83 -1.18 18.16
CA THR A 475 9.63 -1.50 19.35
C THR A 475 9.04 -2.71 20.09
N GLN A 476 9.86 -3.71 20.31
CA GLN A 476 9.51 -4.87 21.13
C GLN A 476 9.96 -4.64 22.58
N TYR A 477 9.27 -5.27 23.50
CA TYR A 477 9.54 -5.22 24.93
C TYR A 477 9.81 -6.61 25.46
N ASP A 478 10.73 -6.73 26.39
CA ASP A 478 10.99 -7.99 27.09
C ASP A 478 9.90 -8.31 28.14
N ASP A 479 10.04 -9.44 28.84
CA ASP A 479 9.09 -9.88 29.89
C ASP A 479 9.00 -8.89 31.09
N ASN A 480 9.94 -7.97 31.23
CA ASN A 480 9.96 -6.93 32.25
C ASN A 480 9.40 -5.58 31.75
N TRP A 481 8.90 -5.53 30.50
CA TRP A 481 8.48 -4.33 29.81
C TRP A 481 9.62 -3.33 29.56
N GLU A 482 10.86 -3.82 29.48
CA GLU A 482 11.97 -3.03 29.03
C GLU A 482 12.11 -3.14 27.50
N GLU A 483 12.39 -2.00 26.86
CA GLU A 483 12.57 -1.92 25.41
C GLU A 483 13.75 -2.78 24.98
N ILE A 484 13.55 -3.64 23.97
CA ILE A 484 14.61 -4.41 23.34
C ILE A 484 15.32 -3.50 22.33
N PRO A 485 16.57 -3.08 22.60
CA PRO A 485 17.28 -2.17 21.72
C PRO A 485 17.41 -2.72 20.30
N GLY A 486 17.17 -1.88 19.29
CA GLY A 486 17.26 -2.25 17.88
C GLY A 486 16.12 -3.13 17.37
N SER A 487 15.06 -3.37 18.14
CA SER A 487 13.90 -4.16 17.69
C SER A 487 13.02 -3.41 16.69
N ALA A 488 12.93 -2.08 16.80
CA ALA A 488 12.24 -1.26 15.81
C ALA A 488 13.08 -1.05 14.56
N GLY A 489 12.44 -0.97 13.39
CA GLY A 489 13.18 -0.71 12.15
C GLY A 489 12.33 -0.90 10.89
N MET A 490 12.94 -0.58 9.75
CA MET A 490 12.42 -0.85 8.42
C MET A 490 13.07 -2.09 7.83
N TYR A 491 12.26 -2.90 7.18
CA TYR A 491 12.71 -4.17 6.60
C TYR A 491 12.12 -4.38 5.21
N VAL A 492 12.81 -5.20 4.42
CA VAL A 492 12.30 -5.78 3.18
C VAL A 492 12.48 -7.28 3.16
N MET A 493 11.49 -7.99 2.67
CA MET A 493 11.59 -9.41 2.31
C MET A 493 11.36 -9.57 0.82
N CYS A 494 12.14 -10.43 0.18
CA CYS A 494 11.95 -10.82 -1.20
C CYS A 494 11.43 -12.26 -1.24
N VAL A 495 10.25 -12.45 -1.85
CA VAL A 495 9.58 -13.76 -1.93
C VAL A 495 9.42 -14.15 -3.39
N ASP A 496 9.87 -15.36 -3.76
CA ASP A 496 9.62 -15.93 -5.09
C ASP A 496 8.13 -16.25 -5.26
N ILE A 497 7.50 -15.58 -6.21
CA ILE A 497 6.09 -15.78 -6.59
C ILE A 497 5.93 -16.47 -7.96
N SER A 498 7.02 -16.78 -8.67
CA SER A 498 6.98 -17.39 -9.99
C SER A 498 6.39 -18.81 -9.98
N GLY A 499 6.34 -19.44 -8.80
CA GLY A 499 5.96 -20.86 -8.65
C GLY A 499 6.99 -21.83 -9.20
N LYS A 500 8.09 -21.33 -9.73
CA LYS A 500 9.27 -22.16 -9.93
C LYS A 500 9.78 -22.43 -8.51
N GLN A 501 9.59 -23.66 -8.01
CA GLN A 501 10.35 -24.07 -6.83
C GLN A 501 11.81 -23.75 -7.15
N THR A 502 12.33 -22.66 -6.57
CA THR A 502 13.76 -22.47 -6.54
C THR A 502 14.28 -23.75 -5.94
N ALA A 503 15.04 -24.50 -6.73
CA ALA A 503 15.66 -25.71 -6.26
C ALA A 503 16.22 -25.41 -4.88
N ILE A 504 15.98 -26.31 -3.95
CA ILE A 504 16.53 -26.29 -2.60
C ILE A 504 17.99 -25.89 -2.74
N ASN A 505 18.28 -24.59 -2.52
CA ASN A 505 19.66 -24.06 -2.71
C ASN A 505 20.61 -24.54 -1.63
N GLU A 506 20.08 -25.12 -0.55
CA GLU A 506 20.83 -25.95 0.37
C GLU A 506 19.87 -27.01 0.92
N VAL A 507 20.10 -28.26 0.53
CA VAL A 507 19.83 -29.32 1.47
C VAL A 507 20.77 -28.98 2.62
N GLU A 508 20.27 -28.34 3.72
CA GLU A 508 20.98 -28.46 4.99
C GLU A 508 21.24 -29.94 5.13
N ALA A 509 22.48 -30.28 4.97
CA ALA A 509 22.85 -31.68 5.12
C ALA A 509 22.43 -32.04 6.54
N PRO A 510 21.52 -33.00 6.75
CA PRO A 510 21.09 -33.36 8.09
C PRO A 510 22.36 -33.53 8.92
N GLU A 511 22.38 -33.08 10.15
CA GLU A 511 23.55 -33.22 11.03
C GLU A 511 24.12 -34.64 10.88
N GLY A 512 25.34 -34.76 10.38
CA GLY A 512 25.99 -36.04 10.16
C GLY A 512 26.19 -36.46 8.71
N ILE A 513 25.88 -35.68 7.67
CA ILE A 513 26.24 -36.00 6.29
C ILE A 513 27.69 -35.60 6.01
N VAL A 514 28.51 -36.57 5.55
CA VAL A 514 29.91 -36.35 5.20
C VAL A 514 30.14 -36.15 3.72
N SER A 515 29.20 -36.54 2.85
CA SER A 515 29.29 -36.27 1.40
C SER A 515 27.93 -36.28 0.71
N THR A 516 27.81 -35.43 -0.32
CA THR A 516 26.65 -35.37 -1.23
C THR A 516 27.15 -35.49 -2.68
N GLU A 517 26.56 -36.35 -3.45
CA GLU A 517 26.85 -36.56 -4.87
C GLU A 517 25.55 -36.40 -5.65
N ILE A 518 25.59 -35.63 -6.75
CA ILE A 518 24.45 -35.36 -7.60
C ILE A 518 24.65 -36.02 -8.97
N TYR A 519 23.63 -36.68 -9.45
CA TYR A 519 23.64 -37.34 -10.76
C TYR A 519 22.38 -36.93 -11.55
N THR A 520 22.55 -36.77 -12.84
CA THR A 520 21.42 -36.69 -13.78
C THR A 520 20.75 -38.05 -13.91
N ILE A 521 19.53 -38.09 -14.48
CA ILE A 521 18.78 -39.36 -14.64
C ILE A 521 19.50 -40.40 -15.51
N ASP A 522 20.38 -39.96 -16.42
CA ASP A 522 21.24 -40.80 -17.24
C ASP A 522 22.54 -41.28 -16.54
N GLY A 523 22.68 -40.91 -15.23
CA GLY A 523 23.80 -41.35 -14.38
C GLY A 523 25.08 -40.51 -14.48
N ARG A 524 25.04 -39.35 -15.15
CA ARG A 524 26.18 -38.43 -15.23
C ARG A 524 26.29 -37.66 -13.89
N ARG A 525 27.46 -37.69 -13.26
CA ARG A 525 27.73 -36.91 -12.07
C ARG A 525 27.86 -35.43 -12.44
N VAL A 526 27.18 -34.57 -11.67
CA VAL A 526 27.18 -33.11 -11.82
C VAL A 526 27.49 -32.43 -10.49
N ASN A 527 27.93 -31.16 -10.54
CA ASN A 527 28.29 -30.41 -9.34
C ASN A 527 27.13 -29.64 -8.74
N GLN A 528 26.02 -29.52 -9.46
CA GLN A 528 24.79 -28.86 -9.05
C GLN A 528 23.60 -29.56 -9.73
N LEU A 529 22.39 -29.33 -9.24
CA LEU A 529 21.17 -29.84 -9.86
C LEU A 529 21.03 -29.26 -11.27
N GLU A 530 20.67 -30.10 -12.25
CA GLU A 530 20.35 -29.69 -13.64
C GLU A 530 18.83 -29.77 -13.85
N ASN A 531 18.31 -29.00 -14.79
CA ASN A 531 16.87 -29.02 -15.15
C ASN A 531 16.38 -30.43 -15.41
N GLY A 532 15.31 -30.83 -14.72
CA GLY A 532 14.72 -32.17 -14.82
C GLY A 532 15.00 -33.04 -13.58
N VAL A 533 14.95 -34.35 -13.76
CA VAL A 533 15.11 -35.28 -12.64
C VAL A 533 16.60 -35.51 -12.31
N ASN A 534 16.98 -35.21 -11.09
CA ASN A 534 18.29 -35.47 -10.53
C ASN A 534 18.21 -36.57 -9.46
N ILE A 535 19.31 -37.30 -9.27
CA ILE A 535 19.48 -38.30 -8.21
C ILE A 535 20.53 -37.77 -7.25
N VAL A 536 20.13 -37.48 -6.04
CA VAL A 536 21.03 -37.02 -4.96
C VAL A 536 21.36 -38.18 -4.05
N ARG A 537 22.63 -38.46 -3.90
CA ARG A 537 23.17 -39.51 -3.04
C ARG A 537 23.92 -38.87 -1.88
N THR A 538 23.48 -39.12 -0.65
CA THR A 538 24.09 -38.63 0.57
C THR A 538 24.70 -39.76 1.38
N THR A 539 25.85 -39.52 2.00
CA THR A 539 26.51 -40.50 2.90
C THR A 539 26.64 -39.86 4.27
N ASP A 540 26.17 -40.55 5.33
CA ASP A 540 26.25 -40.09 6.71
C ASP A 540 27.59 -40.41 7.36
N THR A 541 27.82 -39.92 8.59
CA THR A 541 29.02 -40.19 9.39
C THR A 541 29.24 -41.67 9.73
N ASN A 542 28.19 -42.48 9.63
CA ASN A 542 28.25 -43.93 9.88
C ASN A 542 28.47 -44.72 8.59
N GLY A 543 28.60 -44.05 7.43
CA GLY A 543 28.78 -44.66 6.14
C GLY A 543 27.50 -45.16 5.48
N ASN A 544 26.30 -44.85 6.03
CA ASN A 544 25.05 -45.19 5.38
C ASN A 544 24.81 -44.28 4.19
N VAL A 545 24.33 -44.86 3.10
CA VAL A 545 24.06 -44.16 1.87
C VAL A 545 22.56 -44.05 1.65
N THR A 546 22.06 -42.83 1.52
CA THR A 546 20.66 -42.55 1.12
C THR A 546 20.64 -41.97 -0.29
N THR A 547 19.65 -42.38 -1.08
CA THR A 547 19.48 -41.89 -2.45
C THR A 547 18.07 -41.30 -2.60
N THR A 548 18.02 -40.03 -3.01
CA THR A 548 16.76 -39.28 -3.17
C THR A 548 16.64 -38.82 -4.61
N LYS A 549 15.44 -38.90 -5.16
CA LYS A 549 15.10 -38.34 -6.48
C LYS A 549 14.60 -36.91 -6.30
N VAL A 550 15.27 -35.97 -6.95
CA VAL A 550 14.95 -34.54 -6.88
C VAL A 550 14.58 -34.06 -8.28
N LEU A 551 13.47 -33.37 -8.42
CA LEU A 551 13.07 -32.68 -9.65
C LEU A 551 13.54 -31.23 -9.51
N HIS A 552 14.35 -30.78 -10.46
CA HIS A 552 14.88 -29.41 -10.50
C HIS A 552 14.34 -28.68 -11.72
#